data_75dc125d273e0cdc30ae7262050386be
#
_entry.id   75dc125d273e0cdc30ae7262050386be
#
_cell.length_a   1.000
_cell.length_b   1.000
_cell.length_c   1.000
_cell.angle_alpha   90.00
_cell.angle_beta   90.00
_cell.angle_gamma   90.00
#
_symmetry.space_group_name_H-M   'P 1'
#
loop_
_entity.id
_entity.type
_entity.pdbx_description
1 polymer ?
#
loop_
_entity_poly.entity_id
_entity_poly.type
_entity_poly.pdbx_seq_one_letter_code
_entity_poly.pdbx_strand_id
1 'polypeptide(L)'
;ATDKPVVIDVGANVGNFSKAVAKQSKTGCTIIAVEPSFYVYSILAFYARFWLRREIEVRCRKVALGDRIGVTTLHTPIKPSGSLRVGLANILEPSNENAFSEAVPLKKLDDLLQSEGLESVDLVKMDVEGAELLVLSGAEHLFKDLRPVWFVEVDDDRAIAFGKSANAIFKFFF
;
A
#
# COMPACT_ATOMS: atom_id res chain seq x y z
N ALA A 1 -15.41 16.34 -19.13
CA ALA A 1 -14.21 16.33 -18.30
C ALA A 1 -13.50 15.02 -18.62
N THR A 2 -12.26 15.03 -19.03
CA THR A 2 -11.45 13.81 -19.10
C THR A 2 -11.15 13.44 -17.66
N ASP A 3 -11.74 12.38 -17.16
CA ASP A 3 -11.44 11.90 -15.83
C ASP A 3 -9.96 11.55 -15.77
N LYS A 4 -9.25 12.18 -14.86
CA LYS A 4 -7.83 11.90 -14.64
C LYS A 4 -7.72 10.49 -14.03
N PRO A 5 -6.81 9.65 -14.54
CA PRO A 5 -6.62 8.33 -13.96
C PRO A 5 -6.34 8.39 -12.46
N VAL A 6 -6.96 7.49 -11.71
CA VAL A 6 -6.76 7.32 -10.28
C VAL A 6 -5.94 6.05 -10.03
N VAL A 7 -4.81 6.23 -9.38
CA VAL A 7 -3.86 5.15 -9.07
C VAL A 7 -3.69 5.03 -7.55
N ILE A 8 -3.79 3.82 -7.04
CA ILE A 8 -3.52 3.52 -5.64
C ILE A 8 -2.23 2.72 -5.54
N ASP A 9 -1.28 3.21 -4.75
CA ASP A 9 0.00 2.56 -4.48
C ASP A 9 0.00 2.09 -3.01
N VAL A 10 -0.38 0.83 -2.80
CA VAL A 10 -0.43 0.19 -1.48
C VAL A 10 0.94 -0.40 -1.17
N GLY A 11 1.52 -0.01 -0.03
CA GLY A 11 2.91 -0.28 0.28
C GLY A 11 3.82 0.59 -0.59
N ALA A 12 3.58 1.90 -0.59
CA ALA A 12 4.27 2.83 -1.49
C ALA A 12 5.77 2.97 -1.17
N ASN A 13 6.18 2.59 0.03
CA ASN A 13 7.56 2.73 0.50
C ASN A 13 8.02 4.18 0.29
N VAL A 14 9.22 4.42 -0.24
CA VAL A 14 9.73 5.77 -0.55
C VAL A 14 9.14 6.38 -1.83
N GLY A 15 8.18 5.69 -2.46
CA GLY A 15 7.37 6.19 -3.58
C GLY A 15 7.97 5.99 -4.97
N ASN A 16 8.80 4.99 -5.16
CA ASN A 16 9.41 4.72 -6.48
C ASN A 16 8.36 4.47 -7.57
N PHE A 17 7.35 3.65 -7.28
CA PHE A 17 6.26 3.37 -8.20
C PHE A 17 5.41 4.63 -8.45
N SER A 18 4.95 5.29 -7.38
CA SER A 18 4.20 6.56 -7.47
C SER A 18 4.93 7.61 -8.30
N LYS A 19 6.23 7.75 -8.12
CA LYS A 19 7.09 8.67 -8.92
C LYS A 19 7.14 8.27 -10.39
N ALA A 20 7.22 6.99 -10.69
CA ALA A 20 7.23 6.50 -12.07
C ALA A 20 5.90 6.81 -12.76
N VAL A 21 4.76 6.56 -12.09
CA VAL A 21 3.43 6.93 -12.59
C VAL A 21 3.33 8.42 -12.84
N ALA A 22 3.73 9.26 -11.88
CA ALA A 22 3.69 10.72 -12.01
C ALA A 22 4.52 11.22 -13.22
N LYS A 23 5.67 10.57 -13.49
CA LYS A 23 6.51 10.93 -14.63
C LYS A 23 5.91 10.52 -15.98
N GLN A 24 5.24 9.36 -16.04
CA GLN A 24 4.70 8.79 -17.27
C GLN A 24 3.33 9.38 -17.63
N SER A 25 2.59 9.90 -16.66
CA SER A 25 1.28 10.49 -16.90
C SER A 25 1.42 11.80 -17.71
N LYS A 26 0.91 11.78 -18.94
CA LYS A 26 0.94 12.94 -19.85
C LYS A 26 -0.24 13.89 -19.62
N THR A 27 -1.38 13.37 -19.20
CA THR A 27 -2.65 14.10 -19.03
C THR A 27 -2.94 14.45 -17.57
N GLY A 28 -2.04 14.06 -16.65
CA GLY A 28 -2.26 14.16 -15.21
C GLY A 28 -2.85 12.89 -14.62
N CYS A 29 -2.78 12.77 -13.30
CA CYS A 29 -3.38 11.66 -12.54
C CYS A 29 -3.54 12.04 -11.07
N THR A 30 -4.39 11.31 -10.37
CA THR A 30 -4.46 11.31 -8.90
C THR A 30 -3.79 10.03 -8.38
N ILE A 31 -2.86 10.17 -7.45
CA ILE A 31 -2.13 9.06 -6.84
C ILE A 31 -2.41 9.06 -5.34
N ILE A 32 -2.94 7.95 -4.83
CA ILE A 32 -3.06 7.71 -3.39
C ILE A 32 -1.92 6.78 -2.99
N ALA A 33 -0.91 7.31 -2.33
CA ALA A 33 0.26 6.55 -1.88
C ALA A 33 0.11 6.20 -0.40
N VAL A 34 0.02 4.91 -0.09
CA VAL A 34 -0.25 4.38 1.25
C VAL A 34 1.00 3.71 1.80
N GLU A 35 1.50 4.22 2.93
CA GLU A 35 2.68 3.69 3.61
C GLU A 35 2.50 3.80 5.14
N PRO A 36 2.48 2.68 5.88
CA PRO A 36 2.23 2.68 7.31
C PRO A 36 3.40 3.18 8.16
N SER A 37 4.66 2.86 7.79
CA SER A 37 5.83 3.22 8.59
C SER A 37 6.01 4.72 8.69
N PHE A 38 6.13 5.25 9.90
CA PHE A 38 6.33 6.68 10.13
C PHE A 38 7.59 7.20 9.43
N TYR A 39 8.68 6.47 9.54
CA TYR A 39 9.96 6.87 8.96
C TYR A 39 9.89 6.91 7.42
N VAL A 40 9.40 5.83 6.82
CA VAL A 40 9.30 5.71 5.35
C VAL A 40 8.27 6.67 4.78
N TYR A 41 7.11 6.78 5.45
CA TYR A 41 6.08 7.77 5.09
C TYR A 41 6.62 9.20 5.09
N SER A 42 7.46 9.56 6.06
CA SER A 42 8.03 10.92 6.14
C SER A 42 8.92 11.22 4.93
N ILE A 43 9.68 10.22 4.46
CA ILE A 43 10.49 10.31 3.24
C ILE A 43 9.57 10.42 2.01
N LEU A 44 8.58 9.54 1.89
CA LEU A 44 7.59 9.55 0.82
C LEU A 44 6.90 10.92 0.72
N ALA A 45 6.33 11.42 1.83
CA ALA A 45 5.61 12.68 1.88
C ALA A 45 6.49 13.89 1.56
N PHE A 46 7.78 13.83 1.94
CA PHE A 46 8.74 14.86 1.59
C PHE A 46 9.01 14.88 0.08
N TYR A 47 9.32 13.74 -0.51
CA TYR A 47 9.64 13.66 -1.93
C TYR A 47 8.43 13.85 -2.84
N ALA A 48 7.24 13.43 -2.43
CA ALA A 48 6.01 13.60 -3.21
C ALA A 48 5.75 15.07 -3.58
N ARG A 49 6.19 16.02 -2.75
CA ARG A 49 6.07 17.46 -3.03
C ARG A 49 6.80 17.89 -4.31
N PHE A 50 7.85 17.17 -4.70
CA PHE A 50 8.63 17.46 -5.90
C PHE A 50 8.11 16.75 -7.16
N TRP A 51 7.11 15.84 -7.03
CA TRP A 51 6.47 15.20 -8.16
C TRP A 51 5.27 15.98 -8.66
N LEU A 52 4.81 16.94 -7.87
CA LEU A 52 3.67 17.77 -8.19
C LEU A 52 3.95 18.57 -9.47
N ARG A 53 3.13 18.31 -10.47
CA ARG A 53 2.94 19.14 -11.65
C ARG A 53 1.51 19.67 -11.59
N ARG A 54 1.19 20.65 -12.41
CA ARG A 54 -0.14 21.28 -12.41
C ARG A 54 -1.30 20.29 -12.52
N GLU A 55 -1.06 19.14 -13.17
CA GLU A 55 -2.07 18.09 -13.44
C GLU A 55 -1.92 16.84 -12.57
N ILE A 56 -0.87 16.73 -11.75
CA ILE A 56 -0.59 15.56 -10.88
C ILE A 56 -0.98 15.90 -9.46
N GLU A 57 -1.83 15.10 -8.88
CA GLU A 57 -2.18 15.14 -7.45
C GLU A 57 -1.63 13.90 -6.74
N VAL A 58 -0.88 14.10 -5.66
CA VAL A 58 -0.36 13.00 -4.84
C VAL A 58 -0.84 13.17 -3.41
N ARG A 59 -1.58 12.19 -2.93
CA ARG A 59 -2.08 12.12 -1.55
C ARG A 59 -1.39 10.99 -0.81
N CYS A 60 -0.47 11.31 0.08
CA CYS A 60 0.19 10.31 0.93
C CYS A 60 -0.66 10.02 2.17
N ARG A 61 -0.79 8.73 2.54
CA ARG A 61 -1.57 8.28 3.69
C ARG A 61 -0.75 7.38 4.59
N LYS A 62 -0.62 7.77 5.86
CA LYS A 62 0.08 6.98 6.87
C LYS A 62 -0.90 6.03 7.56
N VAL A 63 -1.11 4.88 6.96
CA VAL A 63 -2.06 3.86 7.42
C VAL A 63 -1.66 2.49 6.90
N ALA A 64 -1.84 1.44 7.69
CA ALA A 64 -1.83 0.07 7.21
C ALA A 64 -3.21 -0.28 6.63
N LEU A 65 -3.23 -1.11 5.59
CA LEU A 65 -4.47 -1.63 5.03
C LEU A 65 -4.66 -3.09 5.39
N GLY A 66 -5.92 -3.50 5.58
CA GLY A 66 -6.27 -4.85 5.95
C GLY A 66 -7.77 -5.09 5.94
N ASP A 67 -8.22 -6.10 6.67
CA ASP A 67 -9.60 -6.61 6.67
C ASP A 67 -10.56 -5.87 7.62
N ARG A 68 -10.04 -4.97 8.47
CA ARG A 68 -10.82 -4.26 9.50
C ARG A 68 -10.29 -2.87 9.80
N ILE A 69 -11.06 -2.10 10.53
CA ILE A 69 -10.66 -0.81 11.11
C ILE A 69 -10.08 -1.03 12.51
N GLY A 70 -9.02 -0.32 12.85
CA GLY A 70 -8.42 -0.39 14.19
C GLY A 70 -6.99 0.15 14.24
N VAL A 71 -6.20 -0.50 15.06
CA VAL A 71 -4.76 -0.26 15.21
C VAL A 71 -4.07 -1.61 15.09
N THR A 72 -2.93 -1.65 14.44
CA THR A 72 -2.06 -2.81 14.37
C THR A 72 -0.64 -2.42 14.72
N THR A 73 0.22 -3.41 14.95
CA THR A 73 1.65 -3.17 15.16
C THR A 73 2.39 -3.47 13.87
N LEU A 74 3.17 -2.52 13.40
CA LEU A 74 4.09 -2.69 12.29
C LEU A 74 5.46 -3.07 12.84
N HIS A 75 6.04 -4.15 12.35
CA HIS A 75 7.36 -4.63 12.74
C HIS A 75 8.34 -4.42 11.60
N THR A 76 9.42 -3.68 11.86
CA THR A 76 10.49 -3.43 10.90
C THR A 76 11.76 -4.13 11.37
N PRO A 77 12.25 -5.17 10.66
CA PRO A 77 13.46 -5.87 11.06
C PRO A 77 14.68 -4.96 11.15
N ILE A 78 15.54 -5.21 12.14
CA ILE A 78 16.80 -4.50 12.34
C ILE A 78 17.94 -5.34 11.75
N LYS A 79 18.80 -4.72 10.94
CA LYS A 79 20.02 -5.36 10.42
C LYS A 79 21.04 -5.58 11.54
N PRO A 80 22.00 -6.51 11.40
CA PRO A 80 23.12 -6.64 12.35
C PRO A 80 23.91 -5.33 12.54
N SER A 81 23.89 -4.45 11.54
CA SER A 81 24.49 -3.11 11.62
C SER A 81 23.70 -2.09 12.44
N GLY A 82 22.53 -2.46 12.99
CA GLY A 82 21.62 -1.58 13.71
C GLY A 82 20.68 -0.74 12.84
N SER A 83 20.77 -0.82 11.51
CA SER A 83 19.88 -0.08 10.61
C SER A 83 18.58 -0.86 10.32
N LEU A 84 17.48 -0.14 10.07
CA LEU A 84 16.18 -0.74 9.74
C LEU A 84 16.16 -1.33 8.32
N ARG A 85 15.49 -2.47 8.15
CA ARG A 85 15.13 -3.06 6.85
C ARG A 85 13.74 -2.57 6.45
N VAL A 86 13.63 -1.31 6.13
CA VAL A 86 12.33 -0.66 5.88
C VAL A 86 11.51 -1.27 4.73
N GLY A 87 12.16 -1.92 3.76
CA GLY A 87 11.46 -2.67 2.70
C GLY A 87 10.87 -4.01 3.15
N LEU A 88 11.09 -4.43 4.39
CA LEU A 88 10.55 -5.68 4.96
C LEU A 88 9.65 -5.42 6.18
N ALA A 89 9.13 -4.21 6.30
CA ALA A 89 8.20 -3.88 7.37
C ALA A 89 6.86 -4.60 7.14
N ASN A 90 6.36 -5.30 8.16
CA ASN A 90 5.14 -6.10 8.08
C ASN A 90 4.31 -5.99 9.36
N ILE A 91 3.05 -6.44 9.30
CA ILE A 91 2.10 -6.43 10.43
C ILE A 91 2.02 -7.78 11.16
N LEU A 92 2.93 -8.71 10.85
CA LEU A 92 3.08 -9.96 11.60
C LEU A 92 3.91 -9.74 12.86
N GLU A 93 3.68 -10.57 13.86
CA GLU A 93 4.59 -10.64 15.00
C GLU A 93 6.00 -11.03 14.51
N PRO A 94 7.06 -10.36 15.00
CA PRO A 94 8.40 -10.67 14.58
C PRO A 94 8.74 -12.09 15.03
N SER A 95 9.20 -12.90 14.08
CA SER A 95 9.76 -14.23 14.38
C SER A 95 11.08 -14.16 15.17
N ASN A 96 11.68 -12.95 15.30
CA ASN A 96 12.93 -12.68 16.01
C ASN A 96 12.82 -11.40 16.83
N GLU A 97 13.49 -11.35 17.98
CA GLU A 97 13.48 -10.23 18.95
C GLU A 97 14.06 -8.91 18.42
N ASN A 98 14.71 -8.89 17.25
CA ASN A 98 15.36 -7.71 16.67
C ASN A 98 14.48 -7.02 15.62
N ALA A 99 13.37 -6.44 16.05
CA ALA A 99 12.55 -5.57 15.20
C ALA A 99 12.17 -4.28 15.92
N PHE A 100 12.15 -3.18 15.19
CA PHE A 100 11.50 -1.94 15.62
C PHE A 100 10.00 -2.08 15.43
N SER A 101 9.24 -1.81 16.46
CA SER A 101 7.76 -1.94 16.44
C SER A 101 7.10 -0.57 16.63
N GLU A 102 6.12 -0.27 15.78
CA GLU A 102 5.32 0.94 15.89
C GLU A 102 3.82 0.63 15.76
N ALA A 103 2.99 1.29 16.58
CA ALA A 103 1.55 1.22 16.44
C ALA A 103 1.09 2.10 15.27
N VAL A 104 0.32 1.51 14.35
CA VAL A 104 -0.16 2.20 13.14
C VAL A 104 -1.67 2.03 13.00
N PRO A 105 -2.39 3.06 12.50
CA PRO A 105 -3.80 2.91 12.15
C PRO A 105 -3.97 1.80 11.11
N LEU A 106 -5.06 1.03 11.23
CA LEU A 106 -5.48 0.01 10.28
C LEU A 106 -6.83 0.40 9.70
N LYS A 107 -6.95 0.35 8.37
CA LYS A 107 -8.19 0.62 7.64
C LYS A 107 -8.46 -0.44 6.59
N LYS A 108 -9.71 -0.56 6.15
CA LYS A 108 -10.04 -1.25 4.91
C LYS A 108 -9.71 -0.35 3.73
N LEU A 109 -9.37 -0.95 2.59
CA LEU A 109 -9.12 -0.18 1.36
C LEU A 109 -10.40 0.53 0.90
N ASP A 110 -11.57 -0.11 1.00
CA ASP A 110 -12.85 0.51 0.66
C ASP A 110 -13.16 1.75 1.52
N ASP A 111 -12.87 1.70 2.83
CA ASP A 111 -13.07 2.85 3.74
C ASP A 111 -12.10 4.00 3.40
N LEU A 112 -10.87 3.65 2.98
CA LEU A 112 -9.91 4.67 2.50
C LEU A 112 -10.46 5.37 1.27
N LEU A 113 -10.93 4.62 0.26
CA LEU A 113 -11.50 5.18 -0.97
C LEU A 113 -12.68 6.10 -0.69
N GLN A 114 -13.60 5.68 0.18
CA GLN A 114 -14.74 6.49 0.59
C GLN A 114 -14.28 7.78 1.27
N SER A 115 -13.28 7.71 2.15
CA SER A 115 -12.74 8.90 2.84
C SER A 115 -11.98 9.86 1.91
N GLU A 116 -11.49 9.37 0.76
CA GLU A 116 -10.84 10.17 -0.30
C GLU A 116 -11.82 10.75 -1.30
N GLY A 117 -13.10 10.36 -1.26
CA GLY A 117 -14.14 10.79 -2.21
C GLY A 117 -13.89 10.28 -3.62
N LEU A 118 -13.35 9.06 -3.76
CA LEU A 118 -13.03 8.46 -5.05
C LEU A 118 -14.21 7.61 -5.54
N GLU A 119 -14.71 7.94 -6.73
CA GLU A 119 -15.80 7.24 -7.42
C GLU A 119 -15.29 6.24 -8.48
N SER A 120 -14.01 6.34 -8.85
CA SER A 120 -13.36 5.44 -9.79
C SER A 120 -11.91 5.19 -9.37
N VAL A 121 -11.38 4.03 -9.76
CA VAL A 121 -9.98 3.65 -9.59
C VAL A 121 -9.56 2.90 -10.85
N ASP A 122 -8.46 3.29 -11.47
CA ASP A 122 -7.98 2.68 -12.71
C ASP A 122 -6.93 1.60 -12.46
N LEU A 123 -6.07 1.83 -11.45
CA LEU A 123 -4.97 0.92 -11.14
C LEU A 123 -4.73 0.86 -9.63
N VAL A 124 -4.57 -0.36 -9.12
CA VAL A 124 -4.05 -0.63 -7.78
C VAL A 124 -2.74 -1.41 -7.90
N LYS A 125 -1.64 -0.84 -7.41
CA LYS A 125 -0.43 -1.60 -7.12
C LYS A 125 -0.48 -2.00 -5.65
N MET A 126 -0.13 -3.24 -5.36
CA MET A 126 -0.07 -3.77 -4.00
C MET A 126 1.20 -4.57 -3.78
N ASP A 127 1.95 -4.17 -2.75
CA ASP A 127 3.19 -4.78 -2.31
C ASP A 127 3.29 -4.52 -0.79
N VAL A 128 2.76 -5.45 -0.01
CA VAL A 128 2.54 -5.29 1.44
C VAL A 128 3.17 -6.40 2.28
N GLU A 129 4.19 -7.04 1.68
CA GLU A 129 5.07 -7.94 2.41
C GLU A 129 4.33 -9.12 3.09
N GLY A 130 3.35 -9.72 2.37
CA GLY A 130 2.58 -10.89 2.78
C GLY A 130 1.16 -10.60 3.30
N ALA A 131 0.78 -9.34 3.47
CA ALA A 131 -0.57 -8.96 3.93
C ALA A 131 -1.59 -8.80 2.79
N GLU A 132 -1.27 -9.23 1.55
CA GLU A 132 -2.08 -9.00 0.34
C GLU A 132 -3.53 -9.48 0.52
N LEU A 133 -3.74 -10.68 1.06
CA LEU A 133 -5.08 -11.23 1.28
C LEU A 133 -5.88 -10.43 2.33
N LEU A 134 -5.22 -9.86 3.34
CA LEU A 134 -5.91 -9.00 4.31
C LEU A 134 -6.38 -7.71 3.63
N VAL A 135 -5.53 -7.11 2.78
CA VAL A 135 -5.89 -5.92 2.01
C VAL A 135 -7.04 -6.22 1.05
N LEU A 136 -6.97 -7.32 0.31
CA LEU A 136 -8.03 -7.77 -0.62
C LEU A 136 -9.34 -8.02 0.11
N SER A 137 -9.31 -8.61 1.32
CA SER A 137 -10.51 -8.81 2.14
C SER A 137 -11.17 -7.50 2.59
N GLY A 138 -10.43 -6.41 2.62
CA GLY A 138 -10.93 -5.05 2.90
C GLY A 138 -11.24 -4.22 1.65
N ALA A 139 -11.27 -4.82 0.45
CA ALA A 139 -11.42 -4.17 -0.86
C ALA A 139 -12.60 -4.74 -1.66
N GLU A 140 -13.68 -5.14 -1.00
CA GLU A 140 -14.79 -5.85 -1.65
C GLU A 140 -15.52 -4.99 -2.68
N HIS A 141 -15.84 -3.74 -2.34
CA HIS A 141 -16.47 -2.77 -3.24
C HIS A 141 -15.55 -2.44 -4.42
N LEU A 142 -14.28 -2.15 -4.13
CA LEU A 142 -13.27 -1.87 -5.16
C LEU A 142 -13.19 -3.00 -6.17
N PHE A 143 -13.19 -4.24 -5.69
CA PHE A 143 -13.05 -5.42 -6.54
C PHE A 143 -14.31 -5.71 -7.39
N LYS A 144 -15.51 -5.62 -6.79
CA LYS A 144 -16.78 -5.97 -7.44
C LYS A 144 -17.32 -4.88 -8.36
N ASP A 145 -17.21 -3.64 -7.93
CA ASP A 145 -17.91 -2.52 -8.55
C ASP A 145 -16.99 -1.63 -9.39
N LEU A 146 -15.83 -1.22 -8.87
CA LEU A 146 -14.89 -0.33 -9.56
C LEU A 146 -13.96 -1.07 -10.53
N ARG A 147 -13.58 -2.31 -10.25
CA ARG A 147 -12.83 -3.24 -11.11
C ARG A 147 -11.57 -2.63 -11.74
N PRO A 148 -10.65 -2.09 -10.94
CA PRO A 148 -9.40 -1.56 -11.45
C PRO A 148 -8.50 -2.66 -12.03
N VAL A 149 -7.47 -2.26 -12.74
CA VAL A 149 -6.32 -3.14 -13.01
C VAL A 149 -5.55 -3.35 -11.71
N TRP A 150 -5.16 -4.60 -11.42
CA TRP A 150 -4.36 -4.93 -10.25
C TRP A 150 -2.94 -5.32 -10.67
N PHE A 151 -1.97 -4.71 -10.02
CA PHE A 151 -0.56 -5.09 -10.07
C PHE A 151 -0.13 -5.50 -8.66
N VAL A 152 -0.02 -6.80 -8.44
CA VAL A 152 0.22 -7.38 -7.10
C VAL A 152 1.57 -8.08 -7.09
N GLU A 153 2.43 -7.72 -6.13
CA GLU A 153 3.61 -8.52 -5.82
C GLU A 153 3.18 -9.68 -4.92
N VAL A 154 3.56 -10.90 -5.30
CA VAL A 154 3.21 -12.12 -4.57
C VAL A 154 4.49 -12.87 -4.21
N ASP A 155 4.77 -13.01 -2.93
CA ASP A 155 5.89 -13.78 -2.39
C ASP A 155 5.35 -14.96 -1.59
N ASP A 156 5.63 -16.19 -2.05
CA ASP A 156 5.12 -17.42 -1.42
C ASP A 156 5.62 -17.59 0.01
N ASP A 157 6.88 -17.29 0.30
CA ASP A 157 7.46 -17.46 1.63
C ASP A 157 6.79 -16.51 2.64
N ARG A 158 6.45 -15.32 2.21
CA ARG A 158 5.75 -14.33 3.02
C ARG A 158 4.28 -14.66 3.18
N ALA A 159 3.60 -15.10 2.12
CA ALA A 159 2.22 -15.55 2.20
C ALA A 159 2.05 -16.71 3.20
N ILE A 160 2.99 -17.65 3.24
CA ILE A 160 3.02 -18.76 4.20
C ILE A 160 3.15 -18.25 5.64
N ALA A 161 3.94 -17.22 5.90
CA ALA A 161 4.07 -16.62 7.22
C ALA A 161 2.73 -16.10 7.77
N PHE A 162 1.80 -15.68 6.89
CA PHE A 162 0.41 -15.34 7.23
C PHE A 162 -0.54 -16.54 7.26
N GLY A 163 -0.04 -17.78 7.20
CA GLY A 163 -0.86 -18.98 7.13
C GLY A 163 -1.65 -19.11 5.83
N LYS A 164 -1.20 -18.47 4.76
CA LYS A 164 -1.82 -18.43 3.44
C LYS A 164 -0.84 -18.93 2.39
N SER A 165 -1.32 -19.18 1.18
CA SER A 165 -0.47 -19.50 0.04
C SER A 165 -0.69 -18.47 -1.06
N ALA A 166 0.28 -18.25 -1.94
CA ALA A 166 0.12 -17.42 -3.13
C ALA A 166 -1.09 -17.87 -3.97
N ASN A 167 -1.38 -19.17 -4.00
CA ASN A 167 -2.59 -19.70 -4.63
C ASN A 167 -3.90 -19.11 -4.07
N ALA A 168 -3.94 -18.69 -2.81
CA ALA A 168 -5.12 -18.05 -2.25
C ALA A 168 -5.34 -16.64 -2.82
N ILE A 169 -4.23 -15.93 -3.12
CA ILE A 169 -4.29 -14.63 -3.80
C ILE A 169 -4.81 -14.83 -5.23
N PHE A 170 -4.29 -15.81 -5.97
CA PHE A 170 -4.79 -16.12 -7.32
C PHE A 170 -6.27 -16.49 -7.32
N LYS A 171 -6.72 -17.33 -6.38
CA LYS A 171 -8.15 -17.70 -6.24
C LYS A 171 -9.06 -16.53 -5.90
N PHE A 172 -8.53 -15.43 -5.40
CA PHE A 172 -9.32 -14.22 -5.17
C PHE A 172 -9.67 -13.52 -6.48
N PHE A 173 -8.80 -13.63 -7.50
CA PHE A 173 -8.98 -12.98 -8.80
C PHE A 173 -9.70 -13.87 -9.83
N PHE A 174 -9.76 -15.19 -9.61
CA PHE A 174 -10.33 -16.17 -10.55
C PHE A 174 -11.32 -17.12 -9.88
#